data_f753572c34390cbce6f638572a4664f2
#
_entry.id   f753572c34390cbce6f638572a4664f2
#
_cell.length_a   1.000
_cell.length_b   1.000
_cell.length_c   1.000
_cell.angle_alpha   90.00
_cell.angle_beta   90.00
_cell.angle_gamma   90.00
#
_symmetry.space_group_name_H-M   'P 1'
#
loop_
_entity.id
_entity.type
_entity.pdbx_description
1 polymer ?
#
loop_
_entity_poly.entity_id
_entity_poly.type
_entity_poly.pdbx_seq_one_letter_code
_entity_poly.pdbx_strand_id
1 'polypeptide(L)'
;MGNSTSKAKRSKDFPISFHKGSQLWCKTFRGKRYYFDSLTADPKGQKSVEKWLVIRDDLLAGRTPRKSSDPNLLDLCNEWCKFKQSRVDSGELGGLAFEEYKRACKFILTVIDKQKPLRDFTPSDFAKVRTESTKTLGVNGLGKRISILKSLFKFAFDFDMIPKPMRFGPGFDKPNAKLVREARIAKGAMDFQADEIHKLLKHSSPTFKAMILLGVNGGLGNSDLCELPLSALDLKAGWLDYPRKKTATLRRIPLWPETVAAIELSILQRPETKSPLAFLRPDGSTYVDRRQCGWRVVEEFAKVADDANLLTPGKGFYCLRRSFQTQAEECGDLVAVKAVMGHVDSARDMSARYRQRISDTRLKAAVEVVRQWLFSEVTK
;
A
#
# COMPACT_ATOMS: atom_id res chain seq x y z
N MET A 1 -48.86 -0.03 -56.18
CA MET A 1 -47.88 1.03 -55.88
C MET A 1 -46.61 0.39 -55.31
N GLY A 2 -45.61 0.24 -56.16
CA GLY A 2 -44.40 -0.47 -55.78
C GLY A 2 -43.40 0.50 -55.12
N ASN A 3 -43.00 0.18 -53.90
CA ASN A 3 -41.93 0.89 -53.21
C ASN A 3 -40.56 0.41 -53.73
N SER A 4 -40.00 1.19 -54.62
CA SER A 4 -38.62 1.05 -55.08
C SER A 4 -37.67 1.52 -53.98
N THR A 5 -37.09 0.59 -53.21
CA THR A 5 -35.93 0.89 -52.33
C THR A 5 -34.70 1.16 -53.19
N SER A 6 -34.34 2.42 -53.35
CA SER A 6 -33.13 2.85 -54.03
C SER A 6 -31.88 2.24 -53.38
N LYS A 7 -31.24 1.29 -54.10
CA LYS A 7 -29.91 0.76 -53.76
C LYS A 7 -28.90 1.87 -53.92
N ALA A 8 -28.43 2.49 -52.84
CA ALA A 8 -27.29 3.40 -52.88
C ALA A 8 -26.10 2.66 -53.50
N LYS A 9 -25.63 3.09 -54.69
CA LYS A 9 -24.40 2.61 -55.32
C LYS A 9 -23.23 3.05 -54.46
N ARG A 10 -22.58 2.08 -53.80
CA ARG A 10 -21.38 2.34 -53.00
C ARG A 10 -20.15 2.52 -53.90
N SER A 11 -19.22 3.34 -53.47
CA SER A 11 -17.92 3.54 -54.10
C SER A 11 -17.15 2.22 -54.18
N LYS A 12 -16.39 2.03 -55.28
CA LYS A 12 -15.51 0.86 -55.46
C LYS A 12 -14.44 0.75 -54.38
N ASP A 13 -14.20 1.82 -53.64
CA ASP A 13 -13.18 1.94 -52.61
C ASP A 13 -13.68 1.62 -51.18
N PHE A 14 -14.94 1.12 -51.02
CA PHE A 14 -15.43 0.78 -49.69
C PHE A 14 -14.69 -0.46 -49.14
N PRO A 15 -14.06 -0.38 -47.96
CA PRO A 15 -13.06 -1.37 -47.54
C PRO A 15 -13.58 -2.75 -47.22
N ILE A 16 -14.93 -2.93 -47.09
CA ILE A 16 -15.60 -4.21 -46.84
C ILE A 16 -16.75 -4.43 -47.84
N SER A 17 -17.19 -5.68 -48.00
CA SER A 17 -18.27 -6.05 -48.87
C SER A 17 -19.45 -6.67 -48.11
N PHE A 18 -20.63 -6.64 -48.68
CA PHE A 18 -21.82 -7.28 -48.11
C PHE A 18 -21.96 -8.70 -48.67
N HIS A 19 -22.10 -9.69 -47.80
CA HIS A 19 -22.29 -11.08 -48.15
C HIS A 19 -23.79 -11.42 -48.13
N LYS A 20 -24.37 -11.61 -49.31
CA LYS A 20 -25.81 -11.85 -49.47
C LYS A 20 -26.32 -13.08 -48.74
N GLY A 21 -25.56 -14.18 -48.72
CA GLY A 21 -25.98 -15.44 -48.13
C GLY A 21 -26.06 -15.40 -46.58
N SER A 22 -25.17 -14.71 -45.91
CA SER A 22 -25.17 -14.56 -44.43
C SER A 22 -25.85 -13.30 -43.94
N GLN A 23 -26.21 -12.36 -44.85
CA GLN A 23 -26.75 -11.03 -44.51
C GLN A 23 -25.81 -10.21 -43.61
N LEU A 24 -24.48 -10.44 -43.70
CA LEU A 24 -23.45 -9.79 -42.90
C LEU A 24 -22.47 -9.02 -43.79
N TRP A 25 -21.89 -7.96 -43.23
CA TRP A 25 -20.71 -7.32 -43.77
C TRP A 25 -19.52 -8.27 -43.67
N CYS A 26 -18.63 -8.30 -44.66
CA CYS A 26 -17.48 -9.18 -44.66
C CYS A 26 -16.28 -8.60 -45.40
N LYS A 27 -15.09 -9.12 -45.09
CA LYS A 27 -13.85 -8.93 -45.85
C LYS A 27 -13.09 -10.23 -45.96
N THR A 28 -12.62 -10.53 -47.15
CA THR A 28 -11.70 -11.67 -47.35
C THR A 28 -10.26 -11.14 -47.31
N PHE A 29 -9.44 -11.78 -46.51
CA PHE A 29 -8.00 -11.47 -46.35
C PHE A 29 -7.19 -12.77 -46.29
N ARG A 30 -6.19 -12.91 -47.16
CA ARG A 30 -5.35 -14.13 -47.25
C ARG A 30 -6.17 -15.45 -47.27
N GLY A 31 -7.23 -15.50 -48.08
CA GLY A 31 -8.06 -16.68 -48.23
C GLY A 31 -9.11 -16.92 -47.12
N LYS A 32 -9.04 -16.21 -46.01
CA LYS A 32 -9.99 -16.31 -44.89
C LYS A 32 -11.00 -15.16 -44.94
N ARG A 33 -12.31 -15.50 -44.74
CA ARG A 33 -13.38 -14.50 -44.70
C ARG A 33 -13.72 -14.13 -43.26
N TYR A 34 -13.80 -12.85 -43.01
CA TYR A 34 -14.14 -12.25 -41.73
C TYR A 34 -15.50 -11.59 -41.84
N TYR A 35 -16.41 -11.89 -40.92
CA TYR A 35 -17.79 -11.38 -40.90
C TYR A 35 -17.93 -10.36 -39.77
N PHE A 36 -18.81 -9.35 -40.00
CA PHE A 36 -19.08 -8.25 -39.11
C PHE A 36 -20.59 -8.13 -38.85
N ASP A 37 -21.10 -6.92 -38.61
CA ASP A 37 -22.48 -6.69 -38.27
C ASP A 37 -23.43 -7.00 -39.45
N SER A 38 -24.69 -7.23 -39.12
CA SER A 38 -25.74 -7.37 -40.12
C SER A 38 -26.12 -6.02 -40.75
N LEU A 39 -26.77 -6.06 -41.90
CA LEU A 39 -27.29 -4.85 -42.57
C LEU A 39 -28.31 -4.13 -41.66
N THR A 40 -29.07 -4.84 -40.87
CA THR A 40 -30.03 -4.28 -39.91
C THR A 40 -29.34 -3.56 -38.74
N ALA A 41 -28.24 -4.07 -38.26
CA ALA A 41 -27.48 -3.48 -37.15
C ALA A 41 -26.55 -2.34 -37.61
N ASP A 42 -26.07 -2.41 -38.88
CA ASP A 42 -25.17 -1.42 -39.47
C ASP A 42 -25.54 -1.16 -40.95
N PRO A 43 -26.63 -0.42 -41.23
CA PRO A 43 -27.12 -0.22 -42.58
C PRO A 43 -26.11 0.43 -43.53
N LYS A 44 -25.23 1.27 -43.00
CA LYS A 44 -24.18 1.99 -43.77
C LYS A 44 -22.83 1.26 -43.81
N GLY A 45 -22.63 0.22 -42.99
CA GLY A 45 -21.39 -0.52 -42.89
C GLY A 45 -20.28 0.21 -42.18
N GLN A 46 -20.54 1.35 -41.53
CA GLN A 46 -19.52 2.16 -40.87
C GLN A 46 -18.92 1.46 -39.65
N LYS A 47 -19.77 0.93 -38.77
CA LYS A 47 -19.33 0.13 -37.62
C LYS A 47 -18.53 -1.10 -38.03
N SER A 48 -18.94 -1.74 -39.10
CA SER A 48 -18.25 -2.91 -39.65
C SER A 48 -16.91 -2.55 -40.28
N VAL A 49 -16.78 -1.36 -40.86
CA VAL A 49 -15.46 -0.81 -41.32
C VAL A 49 -14.55 -0.53 -40.14
N GLU A 50 -15.04 0.08 -39.08
CA GLU A 50 -14.26 0.31 -37.87
C GLU A 50 -13.74 -1.02 -37.28
N LYS A 51 -14.59 -2.03 -37.16
CA LYS A 51 -14.23 -3.38 -36.75
C LYS A 51 -13.19 -4.02 -37.66
N TRP A 52 -13.33 -3.85 -38.98
CA TRP A 52 -12.33 -4.31 -39.95
C TRP A 52 -10.98 -3.61 -39.75
N LEU A 53 -10.95 -2.31 -39.58
CA LEU A 53 -9.72 -1.56 -39.39
C LEU A 53 -8.97 -2.01 -38.13
N VAL A 54 -9.69 -2.31 -37.04
CA VAL A 54 -9.10 -2.84 -35.80
C VAL A 54 -8.39 -4.18 -36.03
N ILE A 55 -9.02 -5.11 -36.79
CA ILE A 55 -8.45 -6.45 -37.02
C ILE A 55 -7.41 -6.49 -38.15
N ARG A 56 -7.50 -5.55 -39.09
CA ARG A 56 -6.61 -5.46 -40.27
C ARG A 56 -5.15 -5.38 -39.88
N ASP A 57 -4.82 -4.53 -38.93
CA ASP A 57 -3.43 -4.28 -38.53
C ASP A 57 -2.82 -5.50 -37.81
N ASP A 58 -3.63 -6.25 -37.07
CA ASP A 58 -3.21 -7.52 -36.49
C ASP A 58 -2.95 -8.59 -37.58
N LEU A 59 -3.83 -8.66 -38.58
CA LEU A 59 -3.69 -9.59 -39.69
C LEU A 59 -2.48 -9.27 -40.58
N LEU A 60 -2.21 -7.99 -40.85
CA LEU A 60 -1.05 -7.55 -41.58
C LEU A 60 0.24 -7.91 -40.85
N ALA A 61 0.26 -7.78 -39.52
CA ALA A 61 1.38 -8.15 -38.66
C ALA A 61 1.48 -9.66 -38.37
N GLY A 62 0.62 -10.49 -38.99
CA GLY A 62 0.62 -11.96 -38.77
C GLY A 62 0.07 -12.38 -37.40
N ARG A 63 -0.60 -11.49 -36.66
CA ARG A 63 -1.21 -11.78 -35.37
C ARG A 63 -2.65 -12.27 -35.54
N THR A 64 -3.16 -12.99 -34.52
CA THR A 64 -4.58 -13.34 -34.43
C THR A 64 -5.41 -12.07 -34.20
N PRO A 65 -6.45 -11.81 -34.99
CA PRO A 65 -7.30 -10.63 -34.85
C PRO A 65 -7.90 -10.48 -33.46
N ARG A 66 -7.98 -9.27 -32.99
CA ARG A 66 -8.58 -8.92 -31.70
C ARG A 66 -10.06 -9.23 -31.72
N LYS A 67 -10.54 -9.92 -30.68
CA LYS A 67 -11.96 -9.97 -30.40
C LYS A 67 -12.33 -8.68 -29.67
N SER A 68 -13.47 -8.09 -29.95
CA SER A 68 -13.98 -6.91 -29.22
C SER A 68 -14.16 -7.16 -27.70
N SER A 69 -14.15 -8.42 -27.29
CA SER A 69 -14.28 -8.89 -25.91
C SER A 69 -12.94 -9.18 -25.21
N ASP A 70 -11.79 -9.00 -25.88
CA ASP A 70 -10.50 -9.27 -25.23
C ASP A 70 -10.23 -8.23 -24.14
N PRO A 71 -9.97 -8.64 -22.89
CA PRO A 71 -9.73 -7.72 -21.79
C PRO A 71 -8.47 -6.89 -22.03
N ASN A 72 -8.56 -5.61 -21.75
CA ASN A 72 -7.47 -4.65 -21.86
C ASN A 72 -6.92 -4.27 -20.48
N LEU A 73 -5.89 -3.40 -20.47
CA LEU A 73 -5.24 -2.95 -19.23
C LEU A 73 -6.20 -2.21 -18.29
N LEU A 74 -7.13 -1.41 -18.83
CA LEU A 74 -8.09 -0.68 -18.00
C LEU A 74 -9.08 -1.65 -17.34
N ASP A 75 -9.56 -2.66 -18.10
CA ASP A 75 -10.45 -3.68 -17.55
C ASP A 75 -9.77 -4.44 -16.41
N LEU A 76 -8.52 -4.83 -16.59
CA LEU A 76 -7.74 -5.49 -15.54
C LEU A 76 -7.59 -4.61 -14.27
N CYS A 77 -7.23 -3.35 -14.44
CA CYS A 77 -7.10 -2.45 -13.31
C CYS A 77 -8.44 -2.25 -12.56
N ASN A 78 -9.55 -2.13 -13.29
CA ASN A 78 -10.87 -1.96 -12.71
C ASN A 78 -11.32 -3.20 -11.93
N GLU A 79 -11.24 -4.39 -12.54
CA GLU A 79 -11.65 -5.64 -11.89
C GLU A 79 -10.77 -5.95 -10.67
N TRP A 80 -9.46 -5.74 -10.78
CA TRP A 80 -8.56 -5.91 -9.64
C TRP A 80 -8.84 -4.92 -8.50
N CYS A 81 -9.14 -3.65 -8.81
CA CYS A 81 -9.51 -2.67 -7.79
C CYS A 81 -10.84 -3.03 -7.12
N LYS A 82 -11.86 -3.53 -7.85
CA LYS A 82 -13.11 -4.03 -7.27
C LYS A 82 -12.85 -5.21 -6.31
N PHE A 83 -12.06 -6.18 -6.75
CA PHE A 83 -11.64 -7.32 -5.92
C PHE A 83 -10.90 -6.88 -4.66
N LYS A 84 -9.98 -5.92 -4.77
CA LYS A 84 -9.25 -5.39 -3.61
C LYS A 84 -10.14 -4.57 -2.68
N GLN A 85 -11.13 -3.84 -3.22
CA GLN A 85 -12.12 -3.13 -2.42
C GLN A 85 -12.94 -4.10 -1.58
N SER A 86 -13.44 -5.20 -2.14
CA SER A 86 -14.19 -6.19 -1.37
C SER A 86 -13.39 -6.75 -0.20
N ARG A 87 -12.06 -6.88 -0.34
CA ARG A 87 -11.17 -7.29 0.75
C ARG A 87 -10.93 -6.19 1.79
N VAL A 88 -11.08 -4.92 1.43
CA VAL A 88 -11.11 -3.83 2.40
C VAL A 88 -12.42 -3.87 3.19
N ASP A 89 -13.52 -4.09 2.51
CA ASP A 89 -14.86 -4.14 3.11
C ASP A 89 -15.00 -5.33 4.08
N SER A 90 -14.34 -6.46 3.80
CA SER A 90 -14.25 -7.62 4.71
C SER A 90 -13.21 -7.48 5.82
N GLY A 91 -12.44 -6.38 5.86
CA GLY A 91 -11.38 -6.18 6.86
C GLY A 91 -10.07 -6.95 6.61
N GLU A 92 -9.97 -7.73 5.53
CA GLU A 92 -8.76 -8.49 5.18
C GLU A 92 -7.63 -7.63 4.62
N LEU A 93 -7.95 -6.44 4.11
CA LEU A 93 -7.00 -5.52 3.51
C LEU A 93 -7.12 -4.14 4.14
N GLY A 94 -6.02 -3.60 4.62
CA GLY A 94 -5.99 -2.23 5.15
C GLY A 94 -6.14 -1.17 4.04
N GLY A 95 -6.88 -0.08 4.33
CA GLY A 95 -7.13 1.00 3.37
C GLY A 95 -5.87 1.61 2.76
N LEU A 96 -4.79 1.77 3.54
CA LEU A 96 -3.51 2.28 3.04
C LEU A 96 -2.89 1.37 1.96
N ALA A 97 -2.98 0.05 2.14
CA ALA A 97 -2.49 -0.89 1.14
C ALA A 97 -3.33 -0.80 -0.16
N PHE A 98 -4.64 -0.59 -0.03
CA PHE A 98 -5.52 -0.39 -1.17
C PHE A 98 -5.20 0.90 -1.94
N GLU A 99 -4.92 2.01 -1.24
CA GLU A 99 -4.48 3.24 -1.90
C GLU A 99 -3.16 3.05 -2.69
N GLU A 100 -2.24 2.26 -2.17
CA GLU A 100 -1.00 1.91 -2.88
C GLU A 100 -1.30 1.10 -4.15
N TYR A 101 -2.25 0.17 -4.10
CA TYR A 101 -2.70 -0.58 -5.27
C TYR A 101 -3.32 0.34 -6.32
N LYS A 102 -4.20 1.25 -5.93
CA LYS A 102 -4.78 2.25 -6.83
C LYS A 102 -3.72 3.15 -7.47
N ARG A 103 -2.70 3.58 -6.70
CA ARG A 103 -1.58 4.38 -7.24
C ARG A 103 -0.78 3.60 -8.28
N ALA A 104 -0.55 2.30 -8.06
CA ALA A 104 0.15 1.47 -9.03
C ALA A 104 -0.65 1.27 -10.32
N CYS A 105 -1.98 1.05 -10.21
CA CYS A 105 -2.87 1.00 -11.37
C CYS A 105 -2.90 2.32 -12.14
N LYS A 106 -3.08 3.44 -11.44
CA LYS A 106 -3.04 4.77 -12.09
C LYS A 106 -1.72 4.97 -12.83
N PHE A 107 -0.60 4.63 -12.21
CA PHE A 107 0.71 4.80 -12.82
C PHE A 107 0.88 3.96 -14.09
N ILE A 108 0.57 2.66 -14.08
CA ILE A 108 0.75 1.84 -15.29
C ILE A 108 -0.13 2.33 -16.46
N LEU A 109 -1.34 2.86 -16.15
CA LEU A 109 -2.24 3.47 -17.14
C LEU A 109 -1.70 4.78 -17.73
N THR A 110 -0.74 5.45 -17.10
CA THR A 110 -0.04 6.62 -17.69
C THR A 110 1.13 6.24 -18.58
N VAL A 111 1.70 5.04 -18.37
CA VAL A 111 2.90 4.59 -19.11
C VAL A 111 2.55 3.74 -20.32
N ILE A 112 1.48 2.94 -20.20
CA ILE A 112 1.02 2.02 -21.23
C ILE A 112 -0.39 2.41 -21.65
N ASP A 113 -0.69 2.28 -22.94
CA ASP A 113 -2.04 2.54 -23.44
C ASP A 113 -3.07 1.71 -22.67
N LYS A 114 -4.05 2.39 -22.10
CA LYS A 114 -5.12 1.81 -21.31
C LYS A 114 -5.97 0.79 -22.08
N GLN A 115 -6.06 0.93 -23.40
CA GLN A 115 -6.80 0.04 -24.29
C GLN A 115 -5.94 -1.12 -24.82
N LYS A 116 -4.66 -1.21 -24.42
CA LYS A 116 -3.80 -2.30 -24.85
C LYS A 116 -4.34 -3.64 -24.36
N PRO A 117 -4.63 -4.61 -25.26
CA PRO A 117 -5.08 -5.93 -24.87
C PRO A 117 -4.03 -6.65 -24.01
N LEU A 118 -4.48 -7.37 -23.00
CA LEU A 118 -3.56 -8.05 -22.06
C LEU A 118 -2.68 -9.08 -22.75
N ARG A 119 -3.17 -9.75 -23.78
CA ARG A 119 -2.41 -10.74 -24.58
C ARG A 119 -1.23 -10.13 -25.36
N ASP A 120 -1.27 -8.81 -25.64
CA ASP A 120 -0.28 -8.10 -26.43
C ASP A 120 0.85 -7.51 -25.57
N PHE A 121 0.82 -7.75 -24.26
CA PHE A 121 1.89 -7.31 -23.36
C PHE A 121 3.16 -8.08 -23.61
N THR A 122 4.27 -7.38 -23.68
CA THR A 122 5.60 -7.90 -23.92
C THR A 122 6.55 -7.54 -22.78
N PRO A 123 7.69 -8.24 -22.63
CA PRO A 123 8.74 -7.84 -21.70
C PRO A 123 9.22 -6.39 -21.86
N SER A 124 9.16 -5.84 -23.08
CA SER A 124 9.53 -4.44 -23.37
C SER A 124 8.58 -3.44 -22.69
N ASP A 125 7.28 -3.75 -22.62
CA ASP A 125 6.32 -2.90 -21.90
C ASP A 125 6.68 -2.80 -20.41
N PHE A 126 7.03 -3.92 -19.79
CA PHE A 126 7.44 -3.96 -18.39
C PHE A 126 8.77 -3.26 -18.14
N ALA A 127 9.73 -3.39 -19.06
CA ALA A 127 10.97 -2.63 -19.00
C ALA A 127 10.71 -1.13 -19.04
N LYS A 128 9.80 -0.65 -19.93
CA LYS A 128 9.36 0.74 -19.99
C LYS A 128 8.73 1.19 -18.67
N VAL A 129 7.80 0.40 -18.10
CA VAL A 129 7.17 0.68 -16.80
C VAL A 129 8.20 0.80 -15.69
N ARG A 130 9.23 -0.06 -15.68
CA ARG A 130 10.32 0.00 -14.71
C ARG A 130 11.14 1.28 -14.86
N THR A 131 11.54 1.61 -16.08
CA THR A 131 12.32 2.84 -16.38
C THR A 131 11.56 4.09 -15.94
N GLU A 132 10.27 4.20 -16.27
CA GLU A 132 9.46 5.33 -15.82
C GLU A 132 9.28 5.35 -14.28
N SER A 133 9.22 4.18 -13.63
CA SER A 133 9.15 4.09 -12.17
C SER A 133 10.41 4.61 -11.48
N THR A 134 11.61 4.39 -12.06
CA THR A 134 12.88 4.84 -11.48
C THR A 134 13.04 6.35 -11.46
N LYS A 135 12.32 7.08 -12.31
CA LYS A 135 12.35 8.55 -12.35
C LYS A 135 11.74 9.19 -11.09
N THR A 136 10.83 8.48 -10.41
CA THR A 136 10.05 9.04 -9.30
C THR A 136 10.19 8.27 -7.98
N LEU A 137 10.75 7.06 -8.02
CA LEU A 137 10.84 6.20 -6.86
C LEU A 137 12.27 5.80 -6.53
N GLY A 138 12.60 5.88 -5.25
CA GLY A 138 13.80 5.23 -4.73
C GLY A 138 13.67 3.70 -4.70
N VAL A 139 14.76 3.03 -4.36
CA VAL A 139 14.93 1.56 -4.43
C VAL A 139 13.78 0.78 -3.79
N ASN A 140 13.37 1.15 -2.58
CA ASN A 140 12.27 0.46 -1.86
C ASN A 140 10.91 0.67 -2.53
N GLY A 141 10.62 1.88 -2.98
CA GLY A 141 9.38 2.22 -3.69
C GLY A 141 9.28 1.48 -5.02
N LEU A 142 10.39 1.38 -5.77
CA LEU A 142 10.48 0.61 -6.99
C LEU A 142 10.19 -0.88 -6.75
N GLY A 143 10.83 -1.48 -5.75
CA GLY A 143 10.59 -2.88 -5.39
C GLY A 143 9.14 -3.16 -4.99
N LYS A 144 8.50 -2.22 -4.27
CA LYS A 144 7.09 -2.30 -3.90
C LYS A 144 6.17 -2.21 -5.12
N ARG A 145 6.39 -1.24 -6.02
CA ARG A 145 5.60 -1.07 -7.24
C ARG A 145 5.68 -2.31 -8.13
N ILE A 146 6.88 -2.86 -8.34
CA ILE A 146 7.07 -4.09 -9.12
C ILE A 146 6.30 -5.25 -8.50
N SER A 147 6.31 -5.41 -7.17
CA SER A 147 5.55 -6.46 -6.48
C SER A 147 4.05 -6.33 -6.71
N ILE A 148 3.54 -5.10 -6.61
CA ILE A 148 2.12 -4.78 -6.81
C ILE A 148 1.71 -5.11 -8.24
N LEU A 149 2.49 -4.67 -9.23
CA LEU A 149 2.18 -4.92 -10.64
C LEU A 149 2.30 -6.40 -11.01
N LYS A 150 3.28 -7.13 -10.47
CA LYS A 150 3.33 -8.60 -10.63
C LYS A 150 2.07 -9.27 -10.04
N SER A 151 1.57 -8.78 -8.90
CA SER A 151 0.30 -9.27 -8.31
C SER A 151 -0.93 -8.92 -9.15
N LEU A 152 -0.96 -7.75 -9.79
CA LEU A 152 -2.02 -7.34 -10.72
C LEU A 152 -2.13 -8.31 -11.91
N PHE A 153 -1.01 -8.61 -12.57
CA PHE A 153 -1.00 -9.52 -13.71
C PHE A 153 -1.15 -11.01 -13.31
N LYS A 154 -0.74 -11.38 -12.08
CA LYS A 154 -1.09 -12.68 -11.54
C LYS A 154 -2.60 -12.83 -11.39
N PHE A 155 -3.30 -11.80 -10.88
CA PHE A 155 -4.76 -11.78 -10.81
C PHE A 155 -5.40 -11.97 -12.19
N ALA A 156 -4.86 -11.34 -13.26
CA ALA A 156 -5.37 -11.53 -14.60
C ALA A 156 -5.35 -13.01 -15.04
N PHE A 157 -4.33 -13.74 -14.63
CA PHE A 157 -4.23 -15.17 -14.90
C PHE A 157 -5.17 -16.00 -14.00
N ASP A 158 -5.19 -15.71 -12.70
CA ASP A 158 -6.00 -16.43 -11.71
C ASP A 158 -7.52 -16.25 -11.96
N PHE A 159 -7.93 -15.20 -12.68
CA PHE A 159 -9.32 -14.88 -13.06
C PHE A 159 -9.61 -15.10 -14.55
N ASP A 160 -8.85 -15.94 -15.22
CA ASP A 160 -9.03 -16.34 -16.62
C ASP A 160 -9.10 -15.17 -17.63
N MET A 161 -8.61 -13.97 -17.26
CA MET A 161 -8.51 -12.83 -18.18
C MET A 161 -7.42 -13.04 -19.23
N ILE A 162 -6.42 -13.87 -18.94
CA ILE A 162 -5.36 -14.30 -19.85
C ILE A 162 -5.15 -15.82 -19.75
N PRO A 163 -4.90 -16.51 -20.88
CA PRO A 163 -4.80 -17.98 -20.90
C PRO A 163 -3.47 -18.54 -20.35
N LYS A 164 -2.47 -17.68 -20.14
CA LYS A 164 -1.13 -18.06 -19.66
C LYS A 164 -0.58 -16.99 -18.73
N PRO A 165 0.28 -17.34 -17.75
CA PRO A 165 0.93 -16.37 -16.89
C PRO A 165 1.71 -15.33 -17.70
N MET A 166 1.71 -14.08 -17.21
CA MET A 166 2.41 -12.97 -17.87
C MET A 166 3.93 -13.15 -17.81
N ARG A 167 4.58 -12.93 -18.94
CA ARG A 167 6.05 -12.95 -19.07
C ARG A 167 6.62 -11.54 -18.85
N PHE A 168 7.21 -11.28 -17.69
CA PHE A 168 7.74 -9.97 -17.34
C PHE A 168 9.11 -9.67 -17.95
N GLY A 169 9.87 -10.71 -18.30
CA GLY A 169 11.26 -10.58 -18.74
C GLY A 169 12.25 -10.25 -17.61
N PRO A 170 13.56 -10.31 -17.90
CA PRO A 170 14.62 -10.12 -16.90
C PRO A 170 14.72 -8.66 -16.42
N GLY A 171 14.17 -7.72 -17.17
CA GLY A 171 14.20 -6.27 -16.82
C GLY A 171 13.18 -5.83 -15.78
N PHE A 172 12.27 -6.69 -15.33
CA PHE A 172 11.18 -6.31 -14.41
C PHE A 172 11.32 -6.97 -13.03
N ASP A 173 12.55 -7.07 -12.54
CA ASP A 173 12.83 -7.61 -11.23
C ASP A 173 13.00 -6.50 -10.17
N LYS A 174 12.73 -6.87 -8.91
CA LYS A 174 12.99 -5.98 -7.78
C LYS A 174 14.48 -5.63 -7.73
N PRO A 175 14.82 -4.43 -7.22
CA PRO A 175 16.19 -4.11 -6.93
C PRO A 175 16.84 -5.21 -6.07
N ASN A 176 18.09 -5.53 -6.36
CA ASN A 176 18.80 -6.54 -5.62
C ASN A 176 19.08 -6.12 -4.16
N ALA A 177 19.38 -7.09 -3.30
CA ALA A 177 19.59 -6.84 -1.87
C ALA A 177 20.79 -5.91 -1.60
N LYS A 178 21.80 -5.88 -2.47
CA LYS A 178 22.95 -4.99 -2.36
C LYS A 178 22.51 -3.54 -2.49
N LEU A 179 21.80 -3.18 -3.57
CA LEU A 179 21.27 -1.81 -3.77
C LEU A 179 20.34 -1.36 -2.63
N VAL A 180 19.53 -2.29 -2.08
CA VAL A 180 18.67 -1.97 -0.94
C VAL A 180 19.50 -1.64 0.31
N ARG A 181 20.58 -2.40 0.56
CA ARG A 181 21.50 -2.13 1.68
C ARG A 181 22.23 -0.81 1.50
N GLU A 182 22.79 -0.57 0.31
CA GLU A 182 23.47 0.69 -0.02
C GLU A 182 22.57 1.90 0.16
N ALA A 183 21.31 1.82 -0.32
CA ALA A 183 20.32 2.88 -0.13
C ALA A 183 19.93 3.07 1.35
N ARG A 184 20.00 2.01 2.17
CA ARG A 184 19.79 2.11 3.63
C ARG A 184 20.98 2.79 4.30
N ILE A 185 22.21 2.40 3.96
CA ILE A 185 23.44 2.99 4.50
C ILE A 185 23.51 4.48 4.15
N ALA A 186 23.22 4.84 2.91
CA ALA A 186 23.23 6.24 2.46
C ALA A 186 22.24 7.15 3.21
N LYS A 187 21.17 6.59 3.80
CA LYS A 187 20.23 7.36 4.65
C LYS A 187 20.75 7.62 6.05
N GLY A 188 21.76 6.91 6.49
CA GLY A 188 22.24 6.97 7.86
C GLY A 188 21.30 6.36 8.90
N ALA A 189 21.62 6.59 10.17
CA ALA A 189 20.79 6.21 11.30
C ALA A 189 19.47 7.02 11.29
N MET A 190 18.37 6.32 11.50
CA MET A 190 17.02 6.91 11.45
C MET A 190 16.29 6.77 12.80
N ASP A 191 17.01 6.47 13.85
CA ASP A 191 16.57 6.51 15.25
C ASP A 191 16.85 7.89 15.86
N PHE A 192 16.19 8.19 16.95
CA PHE A 192 16.45 9.38 17.75
C PHE A 192 17.38 9.04 18.91
N GLN A 193 18.33 9.92 19.21
CA GLN A 193 19.17 9.86 20.40
C GLN A 193 18.42 10.44 21.62
N ALA A 194 18.89 10.17 22.82
CA ALA A 194 18.21 10.58 24.06
C ALA A 194 18.01 12.11 24.13
N ASP A 195 19.03 12.89 23.80
CA ASP A 195 18.96 14.35 23.78
C ASP A 195 17.95 14.89 22.74
N GLU A 196 17.87 14.24 21.58
CA GLU A 196 16.87 14.58 20.56
C GLU A 196 15.44 14.31 21.07
N ILE A 197 15.22 13.17 21.78
CA ILE A 197 13.92 12.84 22.38
C ILE A 197 13.56 13.86 23.45
N HIS A 198 14.50 14.26 24.30
CA HIS A 198 14.27 15.32 25.29
C HIS A 198 13.87 16.65 24.65
N LYS A 199 14.50 17.04 23.55
CA LYS A 199 14.10 18.23 22.77
C LYS A 199 12.67 18.09 22.22
N LEU A 200 12.32 16.95 21.65
CA LEU A 200 10.96 16.68 21.18
C LEU A 200 9.94 16.78 22.34
N LEU A 201 10.23 16.20 23.50
CA LEU A 201 9.38 16.25 24.68
C LEU A 201 9.18 17.68 25.18
N LYS A 202 10.23 18.51 25.15
CA LYS A 202 10.19 19.91 25.57
C LYS A 202 9.24 20.75 24.71
N HIS A 203 9.20 20.51 23.41
CA HIS A 203 8.39 21.26 22.44
C HIS A 203 7.00 20.66 22.20
N SER A 204 6.62 19.62 22.95
CA SER A 204 5.36 18.90 22.76
C SER A 204 4.27 19.37 23.72
N SER A 205 3.02 19.38 23.24
CA SER A 205 1.83 19.47 24.09
C SER A 205 1.76 18.28 25.08
N PRO A 206 1.05 18.36 26.19
CA PRO A 206 0.91 17.25 27.14
C PRO A 206 0.42 15.96 26.48
N THR A 207 -0.57 16.04 25.62
CA THR A 207 -1.07 14.88 24.86
C THR A 207 0.01 14.31 23.95
N PHE A 208 0.72 15.18 23.23
CA PHE A 208 1.74 14.70 22.28
C PHE A 208 2.99 14.19 22.98
N LYS A 209 3.32 14.74 24.16
CA LYS A 209 4.36 14.22 25.06
C LYS A 209 4.07 12.78 25.49
N ALA A 210 2.83 12.48 25.90
CA ALA A 210 2.43 11.11 26.24
C ALA A 210 2.55 10.17 25.03
N MET A 211 2.19 10.64 23.84
CA MET A 211 2.33 9.85 22.61
C MET A 211 3.82 9.57 22.27
N ILE A 212 4.70 10.55 22.40
CA ILE A 212 6.15 10.38 22.18
C ILE A 212 6.72 9.37 23.18
N LEU A 213 6.39 9.53 24.47
CA LEU A 213 6.83 8.59 25.49
C LEU A 213 6.35 7.16 25.21
N LEU A 214 5.10 6.94 24.83
CA LEU A 214 4.62 5.62 24.41
C LEU A 214 5.35 5.08 23.16
N GLY A 215 5.74 5.97 22.26
CA GLY A 215 6.54 5.62 21.09
C GLY A 215 7.91 5.07 21.45
N VAL A 216 8.56 5.62 22.48
CA VAL A 216 9.89 5.21 22.95
C VAL A 216 9.85 4.21 24.11
N ASN A 217 8.80 4.18 24.94
CA ASN A 217 8.64 3.21 26.03
C ASN A 217 8.28 1.80 25.51
N GLY A 218 7.45 1.71 24.48
CA GLY A 218 6.92 0.41 23.99
C GLY A 218 6.93 0.26 22.48
N GLY A 219 7.55 1.19 21.78
CA GLY A 219 7.64 1.16 20.33
C GLY A 219 6.26 1.24 19.62
N LEU A 220 5.27 1.97 20.17
CA LEU A 220 4.00 2.18 19.52
C LEU A 220 4.17 3.02 18.25
N GLY A 221 3.48 2.65 17.17
CA GLY A 221 3.47 3.41 15.94
C GLY A 221 2.28 4.37 15.87
N ASN A 222 2.29 5.24 14.86
CA ASN A 222 1.26 6.26 14.66
C ASN A 222 -0.17 5.71 14.74
N SER A 223 -0.46 4.61 14.03
CA SER A 223 -1.78 3.99 14.02
C SER A 223 -2.16 3.38 15.37
N ASP A 224 -1.18 2.79 16.09
CA ASP A 224 -1.43 2.24 17.42
C ASP A 224 -1.93 3.33 18.37
N LEU A 225 -1.29 4.51 18.34
CA LEU A 225 -1.62 5.64 19.21
C LEU A 225 -2.94 6.33 18.85
N CYS A 226 -3.20 6.51 17.54
CA CYS A 226 -4.44 7.12 17.09
C CYS A 226 -5.69 6.35 17.54
N GLU A 227 -5.57 5.03 17.63
CA GLU A 227 -6.68 4.12 17.88
C GLU A 227 -6.60 3.47 19.26
N LEU A 228 -5.68 3.91 20.12
CA LEU A 228 -5.53 3.40 21.48
C LEU A 228 -6.76 3.73 22.32
N PRO A 229 -7.51 2.74 22.82
CA PRO A 229 -8.63 3.01 23.70
C PRO A 229 -8.16 3.24 25.13
N LEU A 230 -8.89 4.05 25.90
CA LEU A 230 -8.63 4.24 27.34
C LEU A 230 -8.64 2.92 28.12
N SER A 231 -9.49 1.99 27.74
CA SER A 231 -9.63 0.68 28.40
C SER A 231 -8.39 -0.23 28.27
N ALA A 232 -7.46 0.12 27.37
CA ALA A 232 -6.19 -0.61 27.21
C ALA A 232 -5.12 -0.17 28.22
N LEU A 233 -5.38 0.91 28.99
CA LEU A 233 -4.43 1.51 29.92
C LEU A 233 -4.82 1.16 31.37
N ASP A 234 -3.99 0.39 32.04
CA ASP A 234 -4.02 0.23 33.49
C ASP A 234 -2.93 1.12 34.12
N LEU A 235 -3.23 2.42 34.28
CA LEU A 235 -2.28 3.39 34.80
C LEU A 235 -1.91 3.12 36.25
N LYS A 236 -2.83 2.53 37.04
CA LYS A 236 -2.59 2.20 38.44
C LYS A 236 -1.58 1.06 38.59
N ALA A 237 -1.66 0.06 37.75
CA ALA A 237 -0.70 -1.05 37.73
C ALA A 237 0.53 -0.77 36.84
N GLY A 238 0.48 0.28 36.03
CA GLY A 238 1.57 0.66 35.10
C GLY A 238 1.67 -0.26 33.88
N TRP A 239 0.54 -0.62 33.29
CA TRP A 239 0.50 -1.52 32.11
C TRP A 239 -0.35 -0.97 30.98
N LEU A 240 0.07 -1.34 29.75
CA LEU A 240 -0.73 -1.19 28.55
C LEU A 240 -0.93 -2.56 27.91
N ASP A 241 -2.18 -3.01 27.81
CA ASP A 241 -2.57 -4.25 27.13
C ASP A 241 -3.35 -3.90 25.86
N TYR A 242 -2.67 -3.91 24.71
CA TYR A 242 -3.24 -3.50 23.44
C TYR A 242 -2.74 -4.36 22.27
N PRO A 243 -3.57 -5.24 21.71
CA PRO A 243 -3.19 -6.05 20.57
C PRO A 243 -2.77 -5.17 19.39
N ARG A 244 -1.72 -5.56 18.70
CA ARG A 244 -1.30 -4.85 17.50
C ARG A 244 -2.27 -5.12 16.34
N LYS A 245 -3.06 -4.15 15.93
CA LYS A 245 -4.12 -4.30 14.90
C LYS A 245 -3.62 -4.93 13.60
N LYS A 246 -2.42 -4.54 13.14
CA LYS A 246 -1.86 -5.05 11.87
C LYS A 246 -1.63 -6.56 11.86
N THR A 247 -1.37 -7.16 13.01
CA THR A 247 -0.94 -8.56 13.13
C THR A 247 -1.80 -9.38 14.06
N ALA A 248 -2.77 -8.75 14.73
CA ALA A 248 -3.57 -9.32 15.84
C ALA A 248 -2.71 -9.94 16.97
N THR A 249 -1.43 -9.52 17.06
CA THR A 249 -0.52 -10.05 18.10
C THR A 249 -0.84 -9.38 19.41
N LEU A 250 -1.07 -10.20 20.44
CA LEU A 250 -1.21 -9.72 21.83
C LEU A 250 0.06 -8.97 22.21
N ARG A 251 -0.11 -7.84 22.88
CA ARG A 251 0.99 -6.98 23.29
C ARG A 251 0.69 -6.44 24.68
N ARG A 252 1.62 -6.65 25.59
CA ARG A 252 1.60 -6.18 26.97
C ARG A 252 2.86 -5.37 27.22
N ILE A 253 2.71 -4.13 27.62
CA ILE A 253 3.81 -3.16 27.73
C ILE A 253 3.84 -2.61 29.15
N PRO A 254 4.94 -2.79 29.88
CA PRO A 254 5.14 -2.05 31.14
C PRO A 254 5.35 -0.56 30.85
N LEU A 255 4.63 0.28 31.54
CA LEU A 255 4.73 1.74 31.41
C LEU A 255 5.70 2.28 32.46
N TRP A 256 6.56 3.20 32.04
CA TRP A 256 7.42 3.93 32.94
C TRP A 256 6.61 4.93 33.78
N PRO A 257 7.04 5.29 35.00
CA PRO A 257 6.38 6.32 35.80
C PRO A 257 6.21 7.64 35.04
N GLU A 258 7.21 8.05 34.25
CA GLU A 258 7.18 9.25 33.42
C GLU A 258 6.12 9.15 32.32
N THR A 259 5.94 7.95 31.75
CA THR A 259 4.91 7.70 30.73
C THR A 259 3.52 7.74 31.35
N VAL A 260 3.34 7.12 32.52
CA VAL A 260 2.09 7.14 33.28
C VAL A 260 1.68 8.57 33.60
N ALA A 261 2.58 9.35 34.21
CA ALA A 261 2.33 10.76 34.56
C ALA A 261 1.97 11.61 33.35
N ALA A 262 2.63 11.40 32.20
CA ALA A 262 2.30 12.12 30.99
C ALA A 262 0.92 11.74 30.42
N ILE A 263 0.53 10.46 30.52
CA ILE A 263 -0.80 10.00 30.10
C ILE A 263 -1.89 10.58 31.02
N GLU A 264 -1.68 10.55 32.32
CA GLU A 264 -2.60 11.14 33.31
C GLU A 264 -2.81 12.62 33.06
N LEU A 265 -1.73 13.37 32.82
CA LEU A 265 -1.82 14.80 32.48
C LEU A 265 -2.59 15.01 31.15
N SER A 266 -2.36 14.17 30.17
CA SER A 266 -3.10 14.22 28.90
C SER A 266 -4.60 13.93 29.09
N ILE A 267 -4.95 12.97 29.94
CA ILE A 267 -6.34 12.63 30.27
C ILE A 267 -7.01 13.78 31.03
N LEU A 268 -6.30 14.41 31.97
CA LEU A 268 -6.82 15.55 32.74
C LEU A 268 -7.15 16.76 31.83
N GLN A 269 -6.37 16.97 30.79
CA GLN A 269 -6.58 18.06 29.82
C GLN A 269 -7.47 17.66 28.63
N ARG A 270 -7.98 16.45 28.64
CA ARG A 270 -8.79 15.91 27.55
C ARG A 270 -10.12 16.63 27.46
N PRO A 271 -10.56 17.07 26.27
CA PRO A 271 -11.89 17.64 26.08
C PRO A 271 -12.98 16.67 26.53
N GLU A 272 -14.08 17.21 27.06
CA GLU A 272 -15.25 16.39 27.41
C GLU A 272 -15.84 15.74 26.18
N THR A 273 -15.95 14.40 26.17
CA THR A 273 -16.35 13.65 24.97
C THR A 273 -16.75 12.21 25.31
N LYS A 274 -17.57 11.62 24.45
CA LYS A 274 -17.94 10.19 24.50
C LYS A 274 -16.94 9.28 23.78
N SER A 275 -15.86 9.82 23.20
CA SER A 275 -14.87 9.00 22.49
C SER A 275 -14.15 8.04 23.44
N PRO A 276 -14.03 6.76 23.13
CA PRO A 276 -13.28 5.79 23.94
C PRO A 276 -11.77 5.90 23.77
N LEU A 277 -11.27 6.73 22.84
CA LEU A 277 -9.84 6.82 22.50
C LEU A 277 -9.08 7.59 23.59
N ALA A 278 -7.86 7.16 23.89
CA ALA A 278 -7.02 7.79 24.90
C ALA A 278 -6.58 9.20 24.49
N PHE A 279 -6.23 9.40 23.21
CA PHE A 279 -5.70 10.65 22.72
C PHE A 279 -6.65 11.34 21.77
N LEU A 280 -6.94 12.61 22.09
CA LEU A 280 -7.73 13.51 21.26
C LEU A 280 -6.96 14.81 21.06
N ARG A 281 -7.28 15.50 19.99
CA ARG A 281 -6.78 16.85 19.72
C ARG A 281 -7.49 17.87 20.64
N PRO A 282 -6.93 19.06 20.81
CA PRO A 282 -7.53 20.10 21.65
C PRO A 282 -8.96 20.48 21.24
N ASP A 283 -9.31 20.33 19.97
CA ASP A 283 -10.66 20.55 19.42
C ASP A 283 -11.63 19.37 19.64
N GLY A 284 -11.22 18.34 20.38
CA GLY A 284 -12.00 17.12 20.63
C GLY A 284 -12.03 16.14 19.46
N SER A 285 -11.45 16.47 18.32
CA SER A 285 -11.35 15.57 17.18
C SER A 285 -10.32 14.46 17.42
N THR A 286 -10.47 13.35 16.70
CA THR A 286 -9.56 12.21 16.81
C THR A 286 -8.30 12.40 15.95
N TYR A 287 -7.20 11.74 16.33
CA TYR A 287 -6.02 11.60 15.49
C TYR A 287 -6.22 10.62 14.32
N VAL A 288 -7.33 9.89 14.31
CA VAL A 288 -7.69 8.99 13.21
C VAL A 288 -8.14 9.83 12.01
N ASP A 289 -7.46 9.67 10.88
CA ASP A 289 -7.91 10.21 9.61
C ASP A 289 -8.48 9.06 8.75
N ARG A 290 -9.66 9.30 8.13
CA ARG A 290 -10.31 8.30 7.29
C ARG A 290 -9.50 7.94 6.03
N ARG A 291 -8.66 8.87 5.57
CA ARG A 291 -7.83 8.69 4.37
C ARG A 291 -6.54 7.95 4.69
N GLN A 292 -5.95 8.26 5.83
CA GLN A 292 -4.67 7.71 6.24
C GLN A 292 -4.56 7.70 7.77
N CYS A 293 -4.86 6.55 8.39
CA CYS A 293 -4.73 6.39 9.84
C CYS A 293 -3.33 6.82 10.30
N GLY A 294 -3.27 7.69 11.31
CA GLY A 294 -2.02 8.21 11.83
C GLY A 294 -1.41 9.38 11.07
N TRP A 295 -2.04 9.90 10.02
CA TRP A 295 -1.53 11.08 9.29
C TRP A 295 -1.43 12.31 10.18
N ARG A 296 -2.43 12.58 11.00
CA ARG A 296 -2.43 13.72 11.93
C ARG A 296 -1.30 13.66 12.96
N VAL A 297 -0.88 12.46 13.38
CA VAL A 297 0.31 12.28 14.21
C VAL A 297 1.58 12.65 13.44
N VAL A 298 1.64 12.33 12.15
CA VAL A 298 2.78 12.70 11.30
C VAL A 298 2.87 14.21 11.15
N GLU A 299 1.73 14.89 10.93
CA GLU A 299 1.68 16.34 10.78
C GLU A 299 2.08 17.06 12.08
N GLU A 300 1.55 16.61 13.22
CA GLU A 300 1.89 17.21 14.51
C GLU A 300 3.34 16.94 14.90
N PHE A 301 3.83 15.72 14.65
CA PHE A 301 5.23 15.40 14.86
C PHE A 301 6.17 16.28 14.02
N ALA A 302 5.80 16.55 12.77
CA ALA A 302 6.61 17.41 11.91
C ALA A 302 6.75 18.82 12.48
N LYS A 303 5.66 19.38 13.06
CA LYS A 303 5.71 20.69 13.76
C LYS A 303 6.62 20.64 14.98
N VAL A 304 6.45 19.65 15.86
CA VAL A 304 7.28 19.48 17.06
C VAL A 304 8.75 19.28 16.68
N ALA A 305 9.04 18.53 15.63
CA ALA A 305 10.41 18.31 15.16
C ALA A 305 11.02 19.58 14.54
N ASP A 306 10.20 20.41 13.89
CA ASP A 306 10.64 21.72 13.37
C ASP A 306 10.97 22.67 14.52
N ASP A 307 10.07 22.82 15.48
CA ASP A 307 10.27 23.64 16.69
C ASP A 307 11.48 23.20 17.51
N ALA A 308 11.80 21.90 17.49
CA ALA A 308 12.97 21.32 18.16
C ALA A 308 14.26 21.40 17.30
N ASN A 309 14.23 21.93 16.08
CA ASN A 309 15.31 21.91 15.09
C ASN A 309 15.81 20.48 14.74
N LEU A 310 14.88 19.52 14.67
CA LEU A 310 15.15 18.10 14.39
C LEU A 310 14.45 17.61 13.12
N LEU A 311 13.80 18.51 12.38
CA LEU A 311 13.07 18.12 11.15
C LEU A 311 14.04 17.61 10.09
N THR A 312 13.98 16.32 9.83
CA THR A 312 14.83 15.64 8.84
C THR A 312 13.99 14.79 7.90
N PRO A 313 14.20 14.85 6.57
CA PRO A 313 13.46 14.06 5.61
C PRO A 313 13.50 12.55 5.92
N GLY A 314 12.32 11.96 6.15
CA GLY A 314 12.17 10.55 6.46
C GLY A 314 12.41 10.16 7.93
N LYS A 315 12.81 11.08 8.82
CA LYS A 315 12.91 10.87 10.27
C LYS A 315 11.64 11.40 10.95
N GLY A 316 10.58 10.60 10.96
CA GLY A 316 9.29 10.97 11.54
C GLY A 316 8.97 10.19 12.82
N PHE A 317 7.76 10.36 13.36
CA PHE A 317 7.31 9.73 14.62
C PHE A 317 7.66 8.23 14.72
N TYR A 318 7.49 7.48 13.63
CA TYR A 318 7.79 6.05 13.60
C TYR A 318 9.26 5.72 13.93
N CYS A 319 10.17 6.70 13.87
CA CYS A 319 11.57 6.51 14.22
C CYS A 319 11.79 6.33 15.73
N LEU A 320 10.86 6.80 16.59
CA LEU A 320 10.87 6.51 18.03
C LEU A 320 10.81 4.99 18.30
N ARG A 321 10.03 4.27 17.47
CA ARG A 321 10.00 2.80 17.54
C ARG A 321 11.33 2.16 17.16
N ARG A 322 12.14 2.81 16.32
CA ARG A 322 13.50 2.32 16.00
C ARG A 322 14.44 2.57 17.16
N SER A 323 14.35 3.75 17.79
CA SER A 323 15.10 4.04 19.03
C SER A 323 14.77 3.01 20.11
N PHE A 324 13.48 2.75 20.36
CA PHE A 324 13.07 1.69 21.28
C PHE A 324 13.72 0.35 20.94
N GLN A 325 13.60 -0.13 19.70
CA GLN A 325 14.14 -1.44 19.33
C GLN A 325 15.66 -1.49 19.52
N THR A 326 16.38 -0.48 19.03
CA THR A 326 17.84 -0.41 19.13
C THR A 326 18.31 -0.49 20.58
N GLN A 327 17.69 0.29 21.46
CA GLN A 327 18.09 0.34 22.88
C GLN A 327 17.58 -0.87 23.67
N ALA A 328 16.36 -1.35 23.38
CA ALA A 328 15.79 -2.51 24.08
C ALA A 328 16.57 -3.80 23.79
N GLU A 329 17.19 -3.93 22.62
CA GLU A 329 18.01 -5.11 22.27
C GLU A 329 19.24 -5.27 23.17
N GLU A 330 19.71 -4.19 23.82
CA GLU A 330 20.80 -4.23 24.82
C GLU A 330 20.45 -5.07 26.06
N CYS A 331 19.15 -5.32 26.33
CA CYS A 331 18.76 -6.24 27.40
C CYS A 331 19.12 -7.71 27.11
N GLY A 332 19.52 -8.06 25.88
CA GLY A 332 19.83 -9.42 25.43
C GLY A 332 18.61 -10.34 25.23
N ASP A 333 17.41 -9.93 25.63
CA ASP A 333 16.18 -10.73 25.49
C ASP A 333 15.34 -10.29 24.26
N LEU A 334 15.77 -10.70 23.07
CA LEU A 334 15.09 -10.35 21.82
C LEU A 334 13.64 -10.87 21.76
N VAL A 335 13.30 -11.88 22.53
CA VAL A 335 11.94 -12.43 22.60
C VAL A 335 11.02 -11.46 23.34
N ALA A 336 11.48 -10.92 24.48
CA ALA A 336 10.72 -9.93 25.22
C ALA A 336 10.58 -8.63 24.42
N VAL A 337 11.64 -8.16 23.76
CA VAL A 337 11.60 -6.98 22.89
C VAL A 337 10.57 -7.13 21.76
N LYS A 338 10.56 -8.28 21.06
CA LYS A 338 9.57 -8.58 20.03
C LYS A 338 8.15 -8.58 20.57
N ALA A 339 7.93 -9.12 21.77
CA ALA A 339 6.62 -9.17 22.41
C ALA A 339 6.11 -7.77 22.76
N VAL A 340 6.93 -6.94 23.39
CA VAL A 340 6.61 -5.52 23.68
C VAL A 340 6.23 -4.78 22.40
N MET A 341 6.95 -5.01 21.31
CA MET A 341 6.67 -4.39 20.02
C MET A 341 5.48 -5.00 19.26
N GLY A 342 4.95 -6.14 19.68
CA GLY A 342 3.91 -6.87 18.95
C GLY A 342 4.39 -7.37 17.59
N HIS A 343 5.65 -7.84 17.49
CA HIS A 343 6.15 -8.50 16.31
C HIS A 343 5.66 -9.94 16.24
N VAL A 344 5.30 -10.38 15.04
CA VAL A 344 5.00 -11.78 14.78
C VAL A 344 6.30 -12.56 14.73
N ASP A 345 6.36 -13.69 15.43
CA ASP A 345 7.46 -14.62 15.29
C ASP A 345 7.50 -15.23 13.88
N SER A 346 8.69 -15.60 13.44
CA SER A 346 8.84 -16.26 12.15
C SER A 346 8.08 -17.60 12.17
N ALA A 347 7.37 -17.91 11.09
CA ALA A 347 6.72 -19.21 10.92
C ALA A 347 7.72 -20.40 10.99
N ARG A 348 9.01 -20.10 10.84
CA ARG A 348 10.12 -21.08 10.94
C ARG A 348 10.66 -21.22 12.37
N ASP A 349 10.26 -20.34 13.29
CA ASP A 349 10.68 -20.40 14.70
C ASP A 349 9.81 -21.41 15.44
N MET A 350 10.31 -22.64 15.54
CA MET A 350 9.62 -23.71 16.26
C MET A 350 9.47 -23.39 17.75
N SER A 351 10.44 -22.71 18.36
CA SER A 351 10.39 -22.33 19.78
C SER A 351 9.20 -21.42 20.09
N ALA A 352 8.83 -20.54 19.15
CA ALA A 352 7.69 -19.65 19.29
C ALA A 352 6.36 -20.41 19.42
N ARG A 353 6.23 -21.59 18.80
CA ARG A 353 5.03 -22.41 18.85
C ARG A 353 4.79 -23.03 20.23
N TYR A 354 5.85 -23.28 20.99
CA TYR A 354 5.77 -23.85 22.33
C TYR A 354 5.71 -22.80 23.44
N ARG A 355 6.01 -21.55 23.12
CA ARG A 355 6.00 -20.43 24.07
C ARG A 355 4.58 -20.00 24.38
N GLN A 356 4.12 -20.31 25.61
CA GLN A 356 2.77 -19.97 26.07
C GLN A 356 2.67 -18.50 26.56
N ARG A 357 3.73 -17.99 27.19
CA ARG A 357 3.78 -16.62 27.75
C ARG A 357 5.22 -16.13 27.90
N ILE A 358 5.36 -14.83 28.07
CA ILE A 358 6.59 -14.17 28.48
C ILE A 358 6.29 -13.52 29.84
N SER A 359 7.15 -13.71 30.82
CA SER A 359 6.91 -13.20 32.19
C SER A 359 6.98 -11.66 32.20
N ASP A 360 6.19 -11.05 33.09
CA ASP A 360 6.19 -9.59 33.30
C ASP A 360 7.58 -9.07 33.66
N THR A 361 8.38 -9.85 34.40
CA THR A 361 9.78 -9.51 34.76
C THR A 361 10.63 -9.32 33.51
N ARG A 362 10.52 -10.20 32.51
CA ARG A 362 11.27 -10.09 31.24
C ARG A 362 10.83 -8.88 30.43
N LEU A 363 9.51 -8.61 30.37
CA LEU A 363 8.98 -7.44 29.68
C LEU A 363 9.47 -6.14 30.37
N LYS A 364 9.46 -6.09 31.71
CA LYS A 364 9.97 -4.96 32.49
C LYS A 364 11.46 -4.73 32.23
N ALA A 365 12.28 -5.78 32.23
CA ALA A 365 13.71 -5.67 31.95
C ALA A 365 13.97 -5.05 30.57
N ALA A 366 13.23 -5.46 29.55
CA ALA A 366 13.40 -4.94 28.20
C ALA A 366 13.07 -3.44 28.07
N VAL A 367 12.04 -2.94 28.77
CA VAL A 367 11.71 -1.52 28.72
C VAL A 367 12.54 -0.67 29.67
N GLU A 368 13.03 -1.26 30.79
CA GLU A 368 13.84 -0.54 31.76
C GLU A 368 15.22 -0.13 31.21
N VAL A 369 15.84 -0.96 30.38
CA VAL A 369 17.09 -0.62 29.71
C VAL A 369 16.91 0.65 28.85
N VAL A 370 15.78 0.75 28.15
CA VAL A 370 15.46 1.94 27.34
C VAL A 370 15.20 3.16 28.22
N ARG A 371 14.51 2.97 29.36
CA ARG A 371 14.27 4.03 30.34
C ARG A 371 15.57 4.57 30.91
N GLN A 372 16.47 3.69 31.35
CA GLN A 372 17.78 4.07 31.85
C GLN A 372 18.57 4.84 30.79
N TRP A 373 18.62 4.37 29.55
CA TRP A 373 19.28 5.08 28.47
C TRP A 373 18.68 6.48 28.22
N LEU A 374 17.34 6.60 28.25
CA LEU A 374 16.69 7.88 27.98
C LEU A 374 16.86 8.89 29.13
N PHE A 375 16.75 8.42 30.38
CA PHE A 375 16.73 9.26 31.57
C PHE A 375 18.01 9.16 32.43
N SER A 376 19.03 8.36 31.98
CA SER A 376 20.33 8.49 32.64
C SER A 376 20.78 9.94 32.53
N GLU A 377 21.03 10.57 33.66
CA GLU A 377 21.53 11.94 33.70
C GLU A 377 22.75 12.03 32.78
N VAL A 378 22.72 12.98 31.86
CA VAL A 378 23.94 13.45 31.19
C VAL A 378 24.78 14.13 32.27
N THR A 379 25.49 13.30 33.02
CA THR A 379 26.52 13.79 33.91
C THR A 379 27.62 14.37 33.02
N LYS A 380 27.52 15.65 32.71
CA LYS A 380 28.60 16.49 32.23
C LYS A 380 28.51 17.85 32.88
#